data_58d4a30f9761720e0db8fa84879f54fa
#
_entry.id   58d4a30f9761720e0db8fa84879f54fa
#
_cell.length_a   1.000
_cell.length_b   1.000
_cell.length_c   1.000
_cell.angle_alpha   90.00
_cell.angle_beta   90.00
_cell.angle_gamma   90.00
#
_symmetry.space_group_name_H-M   'P 1'
#
loop_
_entity.id
_entity.type
_entity.pdbx_description
1 polymer ?
#
loop_
_entity_poly.entity_id
_entity_poly.type
_entity_poly.pdbx_seq_one_letter_code
_entity_poly.pdbx_strand_id
1 'polypeptide(L)'
;MIRASNQGFTLVELCVVLAVMAILATFAAPSFIAWQTRDRVDARARALFSTLSLARAEAVRRGARVTLCRIDAARHCLASGRSCENGVTDWSCGWGLFVDRDGVSTLLRMQPPMTSISIAGTSTELSFTPPSGQVIGGFRSFDFGPRGADPAAHSESRRCIRLAAGGRARMTQGGCGASA
;
A
#
# COMPACT_ATOMS: atom_id res chain seq x y z
N MET A 1 -44.01 26.64 38.48
CA MET A 1 -42.85 27.25 37.85
C MET A 1 -41.59 26.63 38.43
N ILE A 2 -40.95 25.72 37.68
CA ILE A 2 -39.70 25.06 38.10
C ILE A 2 -38.55 26.00 37.67
N ARG A 3 -37.86 26.59 38.65
CA ARG A 3 -36.63 27.37 38.40
C ARG A 3 -35.52 26.39 38.04
N ALA A 4 -35.11 26.36 36.78
CA ALA A 4 -33.88 25.69 36.39
C ALA A 4 -32.69 26.48 36.97
N SER A 5 -31.97 25.88 37.92
CA SER A 5 -30.72 26.43 38.42
C SER A 5 -29.65 26.26 37.36
N ASN A 6 -29.25 27.33 36.71
CA ASN A 6 -28.05 27.34 35.84
C ASN A 6 -26.82 27.19 36.76
N GLN A 7 -26.36 25.97 36.95
CA GLN A 7 -25.06 25.70 37.56
C GLN A 7 -23.99 25.85 36.50
N GLY A 8 -23.23 26.92 36.54
CA GLY A 8 -22.05 27.12 35.68
C GLY A 8 -20.87 26.28 36.18
N PHE A 9 -20.06 25.79 35.26
CA PHE A 9 -18.79 25.13 35.57
C PHE A 9 -17.82 26.07 36.27
N THR A 10 -17.14 25.57 37.30
CA THR A 10 -16.08 26.33 37.96
C THR A 10 -14.76 26.26 37.18
N LEU A 11 -13.94 27.27 37.27
CA LEU A 11 -12.62 27.29 36.62
C LEU A 11 -11.73 26.12 37.07
N VAL A 12 -11.82 25.76 38.38
CA VAL A 12 -11.09 24.63 38.95
C VAL A 12 -11.53 23.32 38.33
N GLU A 13 -12.84 23.11 38.15
CA GLU A 13 -13.38 21.91 37.52
C GLU A 13 -12.89 21.76 36.06
N LEU A 14 -12.83 22.84 35.31
CA LEU A 14 -12.27 22.85 33.96
C LEU A 14 -10.77 22.48 33.97
N CYS A 15 -9.99 23.04 34.92
CA CYS A 15 -8.57 22.70 35.03
C CYS A 15 -8.34 21.24 35.37
N VAL A 16 -9.14 20.66 36.25
CA VAL A 16 -9.04 19.22 36.61
C VAL A 16 -9.38 18.33 35.41
N VAL A 17 -10.45 18.65 34.67
CA VAL A 17 -10.83 17.91 33.47
C VAL A 17 -9.71 17.96 32.42
N LEU A 18 -9.14 19.12 32.16
CA LEU A 18 -8.04 19.28 31.21
C LEU A 18 -6.79 18.49 31.65
N ALA A 19 -6.45 18.51 32.95
CA ALA A 19 -5.33 17.72 33.49
C ALA A 19 -5.55 16.22 33.29
N VAL A 20 -6.74 15.71 33.60
CA VAL A 20 -7.08 14.28 33.40
C VAL A 20 -7.03 13.92 31.92
N MET A 21 -7.60 14.74 31.03
CA MET A 21 -7.54 14.52 29.58
C MET A 21 -6.11 14.52 29.05
N ALA A 22 -5.24 15.40 29.53
CA ALA A 22 -3.83 15.43 29.15
C ALA A 22 -3.12 14.12 29.55
N ILE A 23 -3.35 13.62 30.76
CA ILE A 23 -2.78 12.35 31.22
C ILE A 23 -3.26 11.18 30.35
N LEU A 24 -4.56 11.09 30.07
CA LEU A 24 -5.13 10.02 29.24
C LEU A 24 -4.58 10.08 27.80
N ALA A 25 -4.39 11.28 27.24
CA ALA A 25 -3.83 11.46 25.90
C ALA A 25 -2.40 10.91 25.78
N THR A 26 -1.56 11.02 26.82
CA THR A 26 -0.19 10.48 26.81
C THR A 26 -0.14 8.97 26.68
N PHE A 27 -1.10 8.25 27.25
CA PHE A 27 -1.20 6.79 27.11
C PHE A 27 -1.86 6.35 25.80
N ALA A 28 -2.78 7.13 25.25
CA ALA A 28 -3.47 6.82 24.00
C ALA A 28 -2.61 7.07 22.73
N ALA A 29 -1.75 8.08 22.76
CA ALA A 29 -0.99 8.52 21.58
C ALA A 29 -0.12 7.41 20.93
N PRO A 30 0.69 6.62 21.66
CA PRO A 30 1.56 5.61 21.05
C PRO A 30 0.77 4.49 20.35
N SER A 31 -0.33 4.05 20.92
CA SER A 31 -1.18 3.02 20.32
C SER A 31 -1.87 3.52 19.05
N PHE A 32 -2.28 4.78 19.03
CA PHE A 32 -2.90 5.42 17.87
C PHE A 32 -1.91 5.54 16.69
N ILE A 33 -0.66 5.93 16.94
CA ILE A 33 0.39 6.03 15.92
C ILE A 33 0.68 4.64 15.30
N ALA A 34 0.79 3.62 16.14
CA ALA A 34 1.01 2.25 15.67
C ALA A 34 -0.17 1.75 14.80
N TRP A 35 -1.41 2.01 15.23
CA TRP A 35 -2.59 1.69 14.45
C TRP A 35 -2.62 2.42 13.10
N GLN A 36 -2.38 3.72 13.08
CA GLN A 36 -2.35 4.53 11.87
C GLN A 36 -1.29 4.03 10.87
N THR A 37 -0.13 3.60 11.37
CA THR A 37 0.93 3.05 10.53
C THR A 37 0.50 1.73 9.88
N ARG A 38 -0.14 0.83 10.64
CA ARG A 38 -0.70 -0.43 10.10
C ARG A 38 -1.75 -0.17 9.04
N ASP A 39 -2.66 0.78 9.29
CA ASP A 39 -3.73 1.13 8.36
C ASP A 39 -3.18 1.67 7.03
N ARG A 40 -2.15 2.52 7.07
CA ARG A 40 -1.47 3.03 5.86
C ARG A 40 -0.83 1.91 5.04
N VAL A 41 -0.12 0.98 5.69
CA VAL A 41 0.48 -0.19 5.02
C VAL A 41 -0.61 -1.06 4.39
N ASP A 42 -1.68 -1.32 5.13
CA ASP A 42 -2.81 -2.14 4.69
C ASP A 42 -3.52 -1.52 3.48
N ALA A 43 -3.82 -0.23 3.54
CA ALA A 43 -4.44 0.51 2.45
C ALA A 43 -3.58 0.46 1.17
N ARG A 44 -2.26 0.61 1.32
CA ARG A 44 -1.33 0.57 0.19
C ARG A 44 -1.22 -0.84 -0.41
N ALA A 45 -1.15 -1.87 0.42
CA ALA A 45 -1.14 -3.25 -0.03
C ALA A 45 -2.45 -3.62 -0.75
N ARG A 46 -3.61 -3.22 -0.23
CA ARG A 46 -4.90 -3.41 -0.89
C ARG A 46 -4.99 -2.67 -2.22
N ALA A 47 -4.40 -1.49 -2.34
CA ALA A 47 -4.36 -0.75 -3.60
C ALA A 47 -3.58 -1.51 -4.68
N LEU A 48 -2.41 -2.10 -4.36
CA LEU A 48 -1.68 -2.94 -5.30
C LEU A 48 -2.43 -4.24 -5.60
N PHE A 49 -2.97 -4.91 -4.58
CA PHE A 49 -3.76 -6.13 -4.74
C PHE A 49 -4.93 -5.94 -5.70
N SER A 50 -5.69 -4.85 -5.54
CA SER A 50 -6.80 -4.51 -6.44
C SER A 50 -6.29 -4.18 -7.86
N THR A 51 -5.13 -3.54 -7.99
CA THR A 51 -4.52 -3.25 -9.29
C THR A 51 -4.06 -4.52 -10.01
N LEU A 52 -3.49 -5.49 -9.29
CA LEU A 52 -3.12 -6.80 -9.86
C LEU A 52 -4.35 -7.57 -10.36
N SER A 53 -5.43 -7.55 -9.59
CA SER A 53 -6.71 -8.17 -9.99
C SER A 53 -7.31 -7.50 -11.22
N LEU A 54 -7.27 -6.17 -11.27
CA LEU A 54 -7.70 -5.38 -12.42
C LEU A 54 -6.83 -5.68 -13.65
N ALA A 55 -5.50 -5.72 -13.49
CA ALA A 55 -4.57 -6.01 -14.58
C ALA A 55 -4.88 -7.31 -15.28
N ARG A 56 -5.12 -8.37 -14.48
CA ARG A 56 -5.52 -9.68 -14.99
C ARG A 56 -6.84 -9.63 -15.74
N ALA A 57 -7.86 -8.99 -15.13
CA ALA A 57 -9.19 -8.88 -15.74
C ALA A 57 -9.16 -8.09 -17.06
N GLU A 58 -8.40 -6.99 -17.11
CA GLU A 58 -8.25 -6.18 -18.31
C GLU A 58 -7.49 -6.91 -19.44
N ALA A 59 -6.45 -7.69 -19.10
CA ALA A 59 -5.73 -8.50 -20.08
C ALA A 59 -6.68 -9.53 -20.76
N VAL A 60 -7.49 -10.21 -19.96
CA VAL A 60 -8.48 -11.17 -20.45
C VAL A 60 -9.59 -10.47 -21.25
N ARG A 61 -10.17 -9.40 -20.69
CA ARG A 61 -11.29 -8.69 -21.29
C ARG A 61 -10.94 -8.03 -22.62
N ARG A 62 -9.75 -7.44 -22.72
CA ARG A 62 -9.30 -6.71 -23.93
C ARG A 62 -8.58 -7.58 -24.93
N GLY A 63 -8.19 -8.81 -24.57
CA GLY A 63 -7.35 -9.66 -25.40
C GLY A 63 -5.98 -9.03 -25.73
N ALA A 64 -5.47 -8.16 -24.85
CA ALA A 64 -4.27 -7.38 -25.05
C ALA A 64 -3.34 -7.51 -23.84
N ARG A 65 -2.04 -7.27 -24.05
CA ARG A 65 -1.08 -7.23 -22.95
C ARG A 65 -1.36 -6.04 -22.04
N VAL A 66 -1.33 -6.29 -20.73
CA VAL A 66 -1.47 -5.26 -19.70
C VAL A 66 -0.24 -5.28 -18.82
N THR A 67 0.45 -4.15 -18.73
CA THR A 67 1.72 -4.00 -18.02
C THR A 67 1.51 -3.15 -16.77
N LEU A 68 1.91 -3.67 -15.64
CA LEU A 68 2.03 -2.96 -14.37
C LEU A 68 3.51 -2.65 -14.13
N CYS A 69 3.87 -1.40 -14.02
CA CYS A 69 5.24 -0.95 -13.83
C CYS A 69 5.33 0.16 -12.79
N ARG A 70 6.54 0.36 -12.24
CA ARG A 70 6.87 1.54 -11.45
C ARG A 70 6.87 2.77 -12.36
N ILE A 71 6.46 3.91 -11.86
CA ILE A 71 6.34 5.14 -12.66
C ILE A 71 7.25 6.26 -12.13
N ASP A 72 7.62 7.13 -13.04
CA ASP A 72 8.28 8.41 -12.77
C ASP A 72 7.27 9.54 -12.50
N ALA A 73 7.77 10.74 -12.25
CA ALA A 73 6.95 11.94 -12.05
C ALA A 73 6.13 12.33 -13.29
N ALA A 74 6.59 11.95 -14.50
CA ALA A 74 5.89 12.16 -15.76
C ALA A 74 4.85 11.07 -16.06
N ARG A 75 4.66 10.11 -15.13
CA ARG A 75 3.73 8.97 -15.24
C ARG A 75 4.07 7.96 -16.32
N HIS A 76 5.33 7.89 -16.71
CA HIS A 76 5.85 6.84 -17.59
C HIS A 76 6.42 5.69 -16.78
N CYS A 77 6.44 4.49 -17.36
CA CYS A 77 7.14 3.36 -16.76
C CYS A 77 8.62 3.71 -16.58
N LEU A 78 9.14 3.48 -15.38
CA LEU A 78 10.58 3.56 -15.13
C LEU A 78 11.31 2.50 -15.95
N ALA A 79 12.32 2.93 -16.68
CA ALA A 79 13.16 2.02 -17.44
C ALA A 79 13.81 0.97 -16.52
N SER A 80 14.06 -0.21 -17.07
CA SER A 80 14.77 -1.29 -16.38
C SER A 80 16.11 -0.78 -15.82
N GLY A 81 16.42 -1.13 -14.56
CA GLY A 81 17.64 -0.67 -13.90
C GLY A 81 17.55 0.71 -13.22
N ARG A 82 16.53 1.50 -13.49
CA ARG A 82 16.31 2.76 -12.75
C ARG A 82 15.79 2.47 -11.35
N SER A 83 16.37 3.14 -10.36
CA SER A 83 15.97 3.00 -8.94
C SER A 83 14.83 3.95 -8.58
N CYS A 84 13.94 3.50 -7.69
CA CYS A 84 13.25 4.40 -6.77
C CYS A 84 14.19 4.71 -5.59
N GLU A 85 13.68 5.32 -4.51
CA GLU A 85 14.51 5.74 -3.37
C GLU A 85 15.32 4.60 -2.71
N ASN A 86 14.76 3.38 -2.63
CA ASN A 86 15.39 2.23 -1.96
C ASN A 86 15.83 1.11 -2.92
N GLY A 87 16.10 1.45 -4.17
CA GLY A 87 16.66 0.51 -5.12
C GLY A 87 15.77 0.19 -6.31
N VAL A 88 16.28 -0.69 -7.16
CA VAL A 88 15.71 -1.01 -8.48
C VAL A 88 14.36 -1.76 -8.34
N THR A 89 14.17 -2.50 -7.28
CA THR A 89 12.93 -3.26 -7.03
C THR A 89 11.99 -2.59 -6.03
N ASP A 90 12.29 -1.36 -5.61
CA ASP A 90 11.41 -0.57 -4.78
C ASP A 90 10.24 0.00 -5.59
N TRP A 91 9.01 -0.19 -5.09
CA TRP A 91 7.76 0.27 -5.70
C TRP A 91 7.14 1.47 -4.98
N SER A 92 7.85 2.05 -4.03
CA SER A 92 7.36 3.21 -3.26
C SER A 92 7.22 4.49 -4.09
N CYS A 93 7.91 4.61 -5.23
CA CYS A 93 7.75 5.70 -6.19
C CYS A 93 6.39 5.70 -6.92
N GLY A 94 5.54 4.72 -6.63
CA GLY A 94 4.25 4.58 -7.27
C GLY A 94 4.28 3.62 -8.46
N TRP A 95 3.09 3.30 -8.96
CA TRP A 95 2.93 2.39 -10.09
C TRP A 95 1.81 2.81 -11.02
N GLY A 96 1.94 2.43 -12.28
CA GLY A 96 0.94 2.60 -13.32
C GLY A 96 0.57 1.27 -13.97
N LEU A 97 -0.69 1.15 -14.34
CA LEU A 97 -1.22 0.04 -15.11
C LEU A 97 -1.50 0.53 -16.53
N PHE A 98 -0.87 -0.10 -17.50
CA PHE A 98 -0.97 0.27 -18.90
C PHE A 98 -1.49 -0.90 -19.74
N VAL A 99 -2.27 -0.58 -20.77
CA VAL A 99 -2.64 -1.54 -21.81
C VAL A 99 -1.90 -1.19 -23.10
N ASP A 100 -1.30 -2.20 -23.70
CA ASP A 100 -0.57 -2.06 -24.96
C ASP A 100 -1.44 -2.60 -26.08
N ARG A 101 -1.80 -1.72 -27.02
CA ARG A 101 -2.56 -2.07 -28.22
C ARG A 101 -1.98 -1.33 -29.42
N ASP A 102 -1.67 -2.08 -30.46
CA ASP A 102 -1.17 -1.55 -31.74
C ASP A 102 0.04 -0.59 -31.60
N GLY A 103 0.94 -0.90 -30.64
CA GLY A 103 2.11 -0.07 -30.34
C GLY A 103 1.83 1.17 -29.49
N VAL A 104 0.57 1.39 -29.08
CA VAL A 104 0.17 2.49 -28.19
C VAL A 104 -0.05 1.97 -26.79
N SER A 105 0.65 2.55 -25.83
CA SER A 105 0.50 2.25 -24.40
C SER A 105 -0.44 3.26 -23.76
N THR A 106 -1.55 2.80 -23.21
CA THR A 106 -2.57 3.66 -22.58
C THR A 106 -2.64 3.40 -21.09
N LEU A 107 -2.52 4.46 -20.27
CA LEU A 107 -2.64 4.40 -18.82
C LEU A 107 -4.10 4.11 -18.40
N LEU A 108 -4.32 3.01 -17.68
CA LEU A 108 -5.63 2.62 -17.13
C LEU A 108 -5.82 3.09 -15.69
N ARG A 109 -4.77 2.96 -14.88
CA ARG A 109 -4.81 3.29 -13.45
C ARG A 109 -3.42 3.66 -12.98
N MET A 110 -3.34 4.57 -12.01
CA MET A 110 -2.07 4.85 -11.33
C MET A 110 -2.27 5.02 -9.83
N GLN A 111 -1.16 4.83 -9.11
CA GLN A 111 -1.02 5.13 -7.70
C GLN A 111 0.18 6.05 -7.51
N PRO A 112 0.00 7.17 -6.82
CA PRO A 112 1.08 8.13 -6.59
C PRO A 112 2.15 7.55 -5.65
N PRO A 113 3.34 8.17 -5.56
CA PRO A 113 4.37 7.78 -4.61
C PRO A 113 3.89 7.89 -3.16
N MET A 114 4.46 7.06 -2.27
CA MET A 114 4.23 7.11 -0.84
C MET A 114 5.53 6.82 -0.09
N THR A 115 6.19 7.88 0.36
CA THR A 115 7.52 7.81 0.97
C THR A 115 7.54 7.21 2.37
N SER A 116 6.40 7.19 3.07
CA SER A 116 6.29 6.62 4.43
C SER A 116 6.25 5.08 4.47
N ILE A 117 6.08 4.43 3.30
CA ILE A 117 5.97 2.98 3.18
C ILE A 117 7.05 2.46 2.24
N SER A 118 7.71 1.38 2.65
CA SER A 118 8.60 0.59 1.81
C SER A 118 7.80 -0.49 1.10
N ILE A 119 8.05 -0.67 -0.21
CA ILE A 119 7.42 -1.73 -1.01
C ILE A 119 8.53 -2.42 -1.79
N ALA A 120 9.02 -3.54 -1.26
CA ALA A 120 10.04 -4.34 -1.92
C ALA A 120 9.38 -5.38 -2.83
N GLY A 121 9.59 -5.25 -4.13
CA GLY A 121 9.15 -6.23 -5.12
C GLY A 121 10.26 -7.19 -5.53
N THR A 122 9.90 -8.30 -6.18
CA THR A 122 10.87 -9.23 -6.82
C THR A 122 11.11 -8.92 -8.29
N SER A 123 10.41 -7.94 -8.84
CA SER A 123 10.55 -7.49 -10.24
C SER A 123 10.28 -5.99 -10.35
N THR A 124 10.72 -5.41 -11.45
CA THR A 124 10.54 -3.98 -11.75
C THR A 124 9.23 -3.68 -12.48
N GLU A 125 8.67 -4.70 -13.12
CA GLU A 125 7.43 -4.66 -13.88
C GLU A 125 6.76 -6.03 -13.91
N LEU A 126 5.50 -6.07 -14.28
CA LEU A 126 4.70 -7.29 -14.47
C LEU A 126 3.87 -7.16 -15.74
N SER A 127 3.92 -8.15 -16.62
CA SER A 127 3.06 -8.21 -17.80
C SER A 127 2.06 -9.35 -17.68
N PHE A 128 0.78 -9.01 -17.81
CA PHE A 128 -0.34 -9.93 -17.88
C PHE A 128 -0.72 -10.17 -19.33
N THR A 129 -0.84 -11.43 -19.74
CA THR A 129 -1.09 -11.79 -21.13
C THR A 129 -2.41 -12.51 -21.32
N PRO A 130 -3.12 -12.24 -22.45
CA PRO A 130 -4.29 -13.02 -22.82
C PRO A 130 -3.87 -14.45 -23.23
N PRO A 131 -4.81 -15.40 -23.30
CA PRO A 131 -6.21 -15.28 -22.94
C PRO A 131 -6.50 -15.47 -21.44
N SER A 132 -5.57 -15.98 -20.65
CA SER A 132 -5.81 -16.39 -19.26
C SER A 132 -5.42 -15.36 -18.21
N GLY A 133 -4.78 -14.26 -18.63
CA GLY A 133 -4.26 -13.25 -17.72
C GLY A 133 -3.12 -13.77 -16.83
N GLN A 134 -2.31 -14.67 -17.37
CA GLN A 134 -1.12 -15.16 -16.67
C GLN A 134 0.01 -14.14 -16.71
N VAL A 135 0.92 -14.25 -15.73
CA VAL A 135 2.05 -13.34 -15.57
C VAL A 135 3.30 -13.96 -16.18
N ILE A 136 3.96 -13.21 -17.06
CA ILE A 136 5.23 -13.62 -17.64
C ILE A 136 6.31 -13.57 -16.54
N GLY A 137 7.11 -14.64 -16.46
CA GLY A 137 8.27 -14.73 -15.58
C GLY A 137 8.02 -15.39 -14.22
N GLY A 138 6.88 -16.04 -14.03
CA GLY A 138 6.63 -16.91 -12.88
C GLY A 138 6.14 -16.19 -11.62
N PHE A 139 6.47 -16.73 -10.45
CA PHE A 139 6.04 -16.20 -9.16
C PHE A 139 6.68 -14.84 -8.86
N ARG A 140 5.87 -13.95 -8.29
CA ARG A 140 6.30 -12.62 -7.83
C ARG A 140 5.79 -12.36 -6.43
N SER A 141 6.52 -11.54 -5.67
CA SER A 141 6.09 -11.09 -4.35
C SER A 141 6.37 -9.61 -4.14
N PHE A 142 5.56 -9.02 -3.26
CA PHE A 142 5.68 -7.64 -2.83
C PHE A 142 5.57 -7.59 -1.32
N ASP A 143 6.58 -7.09 -0.67
CA ASP A 143 6.64 -6.93 0.77
C ASP A 143 6.40 -5.46 1.15
N PHE A 144 5.37 -5.21 1.92
CA PHE A 144 4.97 -3.89 2.39
C PHE A 144 5.31 -3.73 3.86
N GLY A 145 5.92 -2.62 4.21
CA GLY A 145 6.20 -2.29 5.59
C GLY A 145 6.40 -0.80 5.83
N PRO A 146 6.40 -0.34 7.08
CA PRO A 146 6.77 1.03 7.40
C PRO A 146 8.22 1.26 6.99
N ARG A 147 8.51 2.45 6.45
CA ARG A 147 9.87 2.81 6.05
C ARG A 147 10.76 3.00 7.28
N GLY A 148 11.99 2.47 7.24
CA GLY A 148 12.96 2.60 8.32
C GLY A 148 12.69 1.78 9.58
N ALA A 149 11.61 0.98 9.59
CA ALA A 149 11.30 0.11 10.70
C ALA A 149 12.01 -1.25 10.58
N ASP A 150 12.47 -1.78 11.71
CA ASP A 150 13.02 -3.13 11.77
C ASP A 150 11.96 -4.15 11.35
N PRO A 151 12.22 -4.98 10.33
CA PRO A 151 11.29 -5.99 9.84
C PRO A 151 10.82 -6.97 10.92
N ALA A 152 11.68 -7.34 11.85
CA ALA A 152 11.36 -8.29 12.92
C ALA A 152 10.45 -7.67 13.98
N ALA A 153 10.76 -6.43 14.40
CA ALA A 153 9.98 -5.73 15.41
C ALA A 153 8.57 -5.30 14.93
N HIS A 154 8.38 -5.18 13.61
CA HIS A 154 7.13 -4.68 13.02
C HIS A 154 6.43 -5.72 12.12
N SER A 155 6.59 -7.01 12.41
CA SER A 155 6.00 -8.09 11.60
C SER A 155 4.48 -7.97 11.41
N GLU A 156 3.75 -7.58 12.47
CA GLU A 156 2.29 -7.38 12.42
C GLU A 156 1.85 -6.20 11.53
N SER A 157 2.73 -5.20 11.35
CA SER A 157 2.47 -4.03 10.50
C SER A 157 2.86 -4.26 9.05
N ARG A 158 3.30 -5.46 8.70
CA ARG A 158 3.71 -5.82 7.33
C ARG A 158 2.62 -6.57 6.60
N ARG A 159 2.66 -6.50 5.27
CA ARG A 159 1.79 -7.28 4.38
C ARG A 159 2.62 -7.86 3.26
N CYS A 160 2.33 -9.11 2.92
CA CYS A 160 2.94 -9.78 1.78
C CYS A 160 1.88 -10.06 0.72
N ILE A 161 2.14 -9.63 -0.51
CA ILE A 161 1.36 -10.06 -1.67
C ILE A 161 2.21 -11.02 -2.46
N ARG A 162 1.70 -12.24 -2.67
CA ARG A 162 2.29 -13.24 -3.55
C ARG A 162 1.42 -13.41 -4.79
N LEU A 163 2.06 -13.38 -5.95
CA LEU A 163 1.43 -13.53 -7.25
C LEU A 163 1.89 -14.83 -7.88
N ALA A 164 0.96 -15.74 -8.13
CA ALA A 164 1.24 -16.97 -8.85
C ALA A 164 1.40 -16.72 -10.36
N ALA A 165 2.10 -17.60 -11.06
CA ALA A 165 2.28 -17.52 -12.53
C ALA A 165 0.94 -17.43 -13.29
N GLY A 166 -0.12 -18.06 -12.77
CA GLY A 166 -1.48 -17.92 -13.31
C GLY A 166 -2.14 -16.57 -13.08
N GLY A 167 -1.42 -15.56 -12.58
CA GLY A 167 -1.92 -14.19 -12.37
C GLY A 167 -2.85 -14.02 -11.16
N ARG A 168 -2.92 -15.01 -10.27
CA ARG A 168 -3.71 -14.91 -9.02
C ARG A 168 -2.86 -14.34 -7.91
N ALA A 169 -3.28 -13.21 -7.38
CA ALA A 169 -2.67 -12.60 -6.21
C ALA A 169 -3.28 -13.17 -4.91
N ARG A 170 -2.44 -13.30 -3.88
CA ARG A 170 -2.85 -13.58 -2.49
C ARG A 170 -2.16 -12.58 -1.59
N MET A 171 -2.88 -12.05 -0.63
CA MET A 171 -2.34 -11.14 0.39
C MET A 171 -2.39 -11.83 1.76
N THR A 172 -1.28 -11.76 2.48
CA THR A 172 -1.14 -12.31 3.83
C THR A 172 -0.61 -11.24 4.78
N GLN A 173 -0.87 -11.40 6.06
CA GLN A 173 -0.28 -10.62 7.13
C GLN A 173 1.19 -11.05 7.33
N GLY A 174 2.04 -10.12 7.73
CA GLY A 174 3.48 -10.36 7.87
C GLY A 174 4.28 -10.08 6.61
N GLY A 175 5.62 -10.18 6.71
CA GLY A 175 6.53 -10.02 5.60
C GLY A 175 6.59 -11.26 4.69
N CYS A 176 7.06 -11.09 3.46
CA CYS A 176 7.15 -12.17 2.47
C CYS A 176 8.21 -13.22 2.81
N GLY A 177 9.21 -12.90 3.62
CA GLY A 177 10.24 -13.84 4.08
C GLY A 177 9.80 -14.77 5.23
N ALA A 178 8.64 -14.51 5.85
CA ALA A 178 8.05 -15.35 6.88
C ALA A 178 7.21 -16.47 6.23
N SER A 179 7.83 -17.35 5.43
CA SER A 179 7.21 -18.63 5.07
C SER A 179 7.55 -19.61 6.17
N ALA A 180 6.53 -20.00 6.93
CA ALA A 180 6.58 -21.19 7.75
C ALA A 180 6.84 -22.41 6.88
#